data_39a6e770df54e5e973766bc5f26aa736
#
_entry.id   39a6e770df54e5e973766bc5f26aa736
#
_cell.length_a   1.000
_cell.length_b   1.000
_cell.length_c   1.000
_cell.angle_alpha   90.00
_cell.angle_beta   90.00
_cell.angle_gamma   90.00
#
_symmetry.space_group_name_H-M   'P 1'
#
loop_
_entity.id
_entity.type
_entity.pdbx_description
1 polymer ?
#
loop_
_entity_poly.entity_id
_entity_poly.type
_entity_poly.pdbx_seq_one_letter_code
_entity_poly.pdbx_strand_id
1 'polypeptide(L)'
;MIKYAKKEYSKEEVLKVLNPLVAEWFKSKFEDLTPPQKLAIIPIYKKENVLISSPTGSGKTLTAFLTIISELLNLSMKNSLENKVYAVYISPLRALNNDIYRNLEEPLHEIKSLATERGLEINIRHAVRTGDTPSSERQRMLKKTPHILITTPETLAIILVAPKFREKLRGVKWIIVDEIHSLAESKRGVHLSLSLERLEELADTSPIRIGLSATINPLEEVARFLVGYDDQGRPRNCTIVDTRYMKRKSIKVISPVTDLIYIPAEELSKKLYEKIYEIVERHRTTLIFTNTRSGTERVVFHLKQLAKSKGTLKEEQIAAHHGSLSRNVRHDVEKKLKNGELKAIVSSTSLELGIDIGYIDVVVQIGSPKSVTRCLQRIGRSGHKLHEISKGVLICVDRDDLVEDAVMIKEAYRHHLDKIHIPRKALDVLAQHIVGMAIERKWKVDDALKVIRRSHCYRDLSKNEFLRVLKYLSGKYSTLEHHRVYGKIWWDEEAGEFGRRGKYIRVIYTLNLGTIPDEVDVKVYTVTGKYVGNIEEEFLERLIPGDRFVLGGKVYEFVTSRGFKAFVKPAFEQKPTIPSWFSEMLPLSYDLAIKIGKFRHQMFKWISEGKSPERIKSYVIKECKADKNAAEAIYR
;
A
#
# COMPACT_ATOMS: atom_id res chain seq x y z
N MET A 1 22.65 -12.85 9.35
CA MET A 1 23.05 -12.83 7.92
C MET A 1 21.80 -12.82 7.05
N ILE A 2 21.77 -11.98 6.02
CA ILE A 2 20.69 -11.97 5.02
C ILE A 2 21.07 -12.94 3.90
N LYS A 3 20.19 -13.91 3.60
CA LYS A 3 20.44 -14.97 2.62
C LYS A 3 19.20 -15.20 1.76
N TYR A 4 19.37 -15.66 0.53
CA TYR A 4 18.30 -16.12 -0.33
C TYR A 4 17.92 -17.57 -0.03
N ALA A 5 16.62 -17.89 -0.08
CA ALA A 5 16.15 -19.26 -0.01
C ALA A 5 16.62 -20.03 -1.27
N LYS A 6 17.29 -21.15 -1.06
CA LYS A 6 17.85 -21.97 -2.16
C LYS A 6 17.13 -23.31 -2.33
N LYS A 7 16.52 -23.82 -1.26
CA LYS A 7 15.87 -25.14 -1.25
C LYS A 7 14.37 -24.97 -1.39
N GLU A 8 13.80 -25.56 -2.41
CA GLU A 8 12.37 -25.82 -2.49
C GLU A 8 12.05 -27.11 -1.73
N TYR A 9 11.02 -27.04 -0.90
CA TYR A 9 10.55 -28.18 -0.12
C TYR A 9 9.35 -28.85 -0.81
N SER A 10 9.26 -30.19 -0.74
CA SER A 10 8.13 -30.90 -1.30
C SER A 10 6.84 -30.65 -0.49
N LYS A 11 5.70 -30.96 -1.08
CA LYS A 11 4.40 -30.85 -0.38
C LYS A 11 4.38 -31.71 0.89
N GLU A 12 4.97 -32.91 0.84
CA GLU A 12 5.06 -33.82 1.97
C GLU A 12 5.94 -33.26 3.09
N GLU A 13 7.12 -32.70 2.76
CA GLU A 13 8.00 -32.06 3.74
C GLU A 13 7.30 -30.92 4.46
N VAL A 14 6.56 -30.08 3.71
CA VAL A 14 5.84 -28.92 4.28
C VAL A 14 4.66 -29.37 5.14
N LEU A 15 3.82 -30.29 4.65
CA LEU A 15 2.65 -30.73 5.39
C LEU A 15 3.01 -31.50 6.66
N LYS A 16 4.17 -32.17 6.70
CA LYS A 16 4.68 -32.89 7.88
C LYS A 16 4.96 -31.97 9.07
N VAL A 17 5.35 -30.71 8.84
CA VAL A 17 5.66 -29.76 9.91
C VAL A 17 4.44 -28.96 10.39
N LEU A 18 3.33 -29.01 9.65
CA LEU A 18 2.08 -28.36 10.03
C LEU A 18 1.25 -29.27 10.97
N ASN A 19 0.37 -28.63 11.75
CA ASN A 19 -0.61 -29.37 12.54
C ASN A 19 -1.46 -30.29 11.62
N PRO A 20 -1.79 -31.53 12.01
CA PRO A 20 -2.52 -32.46 11.16
C PRO A 20 -3.82 -31.91 10.57
N LEU A 21 -4.59 -31.12 11.35
CA LEU A 21 -5.82 -30.49 10.87
C LEU A 21 -5.56 -29.46 9.77
N VAL A 22 -4.47 -28.67 9.89
CA VAL A 22 -4.08 -27.71 8.85
C VAL A 22 -3.61 -28.44 7.59
N ALA A 23 -2.85 -29.51 7.75
CA ALA A 23 -2.36 -30.32 6.63
C ALA A 23 -3.51 -30.98 5.87
N GLU A 24 -4.50 -31.49 6.58
CA GLU A 24 -5.70 -32.11 6.01
C GLU A 24 -6.57 -31.06 5.27
N TRP A 25 -6.85 -29.93 5.92
CA TRP A 25 -7.54 -28.82 5.30
C TRP A 25 -6.84 -28.37 4.02
N PHE A 26 -5.51 -28.21 4.05
CA PHE A 26 -4.74 -27.82 2.87
C PHE A 26 -4.87 -28.82 1.73
N LYS A 27 -4.79 -30.13 2.03
CA LYS A 27 -4.96 -31.20 1.03
C LYS A 27 -6.34 -31.21 0.38
N SER A 28 -7.39 -30.84 1.13
CA SER A 28 -8.76 -30.79 0.60
C SER A 28 -9.00 -29.60 -0.32
N LYS A 29 -8.22 -28.51 -0.19
CA LYS A 29 -8.43 -27.26 -0.93
C LYS A 29 -7.46 -27.06 -2.09
N PHE A 30 -6.23 -27.56 -2.01
CA PHE A 30 -5.15 -27.25 -2.94
C PHE A 30 -4.45 -28.52 -3.44
N GLU A 31 -4.31 -28.60 -4.77
CA GLU A 31 -3.60 -29.71 -5.40
C GLU A 31 -2.10 -29.68 -5.09
N ASP A 32 -1.46 -28.51 -5.10
CA ASP A 32 -0.03 -28.34 -4.80
C ASP A 32 0.24 -27.02 -4.07
N LEU A 33 1.46 -26.91 -3.55
CA LEU A 33 1.99 -25.69 -2.96
C LEU A 33 2.34 -24.66 -4.04
N THR A 34 2.08 -23.39 -3.74
CA THR A 34 2.60 -22.29 -4.57
C THR A 34 4.11 -22.11 -4.35
N PRO A 35 4.85 -21.51 -5.30
CA PRO A 35 6.29 -21.32 -5.16
C PRO A 35 6.73 -20.62 -3.86
N PRO A 36 6.08 -19.52 -3.40
CA PRO A 36 6.46 -18.95 -2.11
C PRO A 36 6.18 -19.89 -0.92
N GLN A 37 5.16 -20.75 -1.01
CA GLN A 37 4.87 -21.75 0.05
C GLN A 37 5.98 -22.81 0.12
N LYS A 38 6.44 -23.31 -1.02
CA LYS A 38 7.56 -24.27 -1.11
C LYS A 38 8.86 -23.74 -0.50
N LEU A 39 9.08 -22.43 -0.55
CA LEU A 39 10.31 -21.80 -0.09
C LEU A 39 10.24 -21.21 1.32
N ALA A 40 9.05 -20.76 1.79
CA ALA A 40 8.94 -19.95 3.00
C ALA A 40 8.40 -20.70 4.23
N ILE A 41 7.51 -21.68 4.08
CA ILE A 41 6.82 -22.30 5.23
C ILE A 41 7.83 -22.96 6.19
N ILE A 42 8.79 -23.72 5.66
CA ILE A 42 9.80 -24.40 6.52
C ILE A 42 10.72 -23.40 7.23
N PRO A 43 11.28 -22.34 6.59
CA PRO A 43 11.99 -21.28 7.30
C PRO A 43 11.18 -20.62 8.41
N ILE A 44 9.91 -20.27 8.17
CA ILE A 44 9.04 -19.67 9.19
C ILE A 44 8.82 -20.66 10.35
N TYR A 45 8.57 -21.92 10.07
CA TYR A 45 8.45 -22.98 11.08
C TYR A 45 9.71 -23.10 11.93
N LYS A 46 10.91 -23.00 11.31
CA LYS A 46 12.22 -22.99 11.99
C LYS A 46 12.52 -21.68 12.74
N LYS A 47 11.54 -20.78 12.86
CA LYS A 47 11.66 -19.49 13.55
C LYS A 47 12.68 -18.54 12.91
N GLU A 48 12.88 -18.62 11.58
CA GLU A 48 13.66 -17.64 10.83
C GLU A 48 12.79 -16.42 10.48
N ASN A 49 13.39 -15.21 10.48
CA ASN A 49 12.75 -14.06 9.83
C ASN A 49 12.74 -14.27 8.32
N VAL A 50 11.63 -13.94 7.66
CA VAL A 50 11.47 -14.22 6.23
C VAL A 50 10.90 -12.98 5.51
N LEU A 51 11.50 -12.63 4.38
CA LEU A 51 10.94 -11.67 3.42
C LEU A 51 10.47 -12.43 2.18
N ILE A 52 9.16 -12.39 1.90
CA ILE A 52 8.57 -13.03 0.73
C ILE A 52 8.26 -11.94 -0.31
N SER A 53 8.99 -11.96 -1.44
CA SER A 53 8.71 -11.10 -2.59
C SER A 53 8.15 -11.94 -3.73
N SER A 54 6.89 -11.67 -4.08
CA SER A 54 6.13 -12.47 -5.03
C SER A 54 5.01 -11.65 -5.67
N PRO A 55 4.58 -11.96 -6.89
CA PRO A 55 3.44 -11.31 -7.53
C PRO A 55 2.15 -11.42 -6.69
N THR A 56 1.18 -10.57 -7.00
CA THR A 56 -0.18 -10.70 -6.43
C THR A 56 -0.83 -12.01 -6.86
N GLY A 57 -1.65 -12.61 -5.97
CA GLY A 57 -2.31 -13.89 -6.24
C GLY A 57 -1.40 -15.13 -6.11
N SER A 58 -0.17 -14.99 -5.61
CA SER A 58 0.77 -16.10 -5.40
C SER A 58 0.60 -16.84 -4.07
N GLY A 59 -0.33 -16.42 -3.21
CA GLY A 59 -0.57 -17.05 -1.91
C GLY A 59 0.38 -16.61 -0.78
N LYS A 60 1.07 -15.45 -0.92
CA LYS A 60 1.98 -14.89 0.11
C LYS A 60 1.36 -14.82 1.50
N THR A 61 0.17 -14.23 1.58
CA THR A 61 -0.53 -13.98 2.84
C THR A 61 -0.92 -15.28 3.53
N LEU A 62 -1.46 -16.24 2.78
CA LEU A 62 -1.76 -17.57 3.29
C LEU A 62 -0.49 -18.30 3.77
N THR A 63 0.64 -18.13 3.06
CA THR A 63 1.94 -18.72 3.47
C THR A 63 2.32 -18.32 4.89
N ALA A 64 2.20 -17.04 5.23
CA ALA A 64 2.48 -16.55 6.57
C ALA A 64 1.47 -17.08 7.61
N PHE A 65 0.18 -17.08 7.29
CA PHE A 65 -0.85 -17.52 8.22
C PHE A 65 -0.88 -19.01 8.48
N LEU A 66 -0.57 -19.87 7.49
CA LEU A 66 -0.60 -21.32 7.66
C LEU A 66 0.26 -21.80 8.83
N THR A 67 1.50 -21.29 8.92
CA THR A 67 2.41 -21.65 10.01
C THR A 67 1.91 -21.14 11.36
N ILE A 68 1.39 -19.90 11.39
CA ILE A 68 0.89 -19.28 12.63
C ILE A 68 -0.38 -20.00 13.12
N ILE A 69 -1.32 -20.29 12.23
CA ILE A 69 -2.53 -21.05 12.57
C ILE A 69 -2.14 -22.43 13.11
N SER A 70 -1.20 -23.11 12.46
CA SER A 70 -0.69 -24.42 12.89
C SER A 70 -0.14 -24.38 14.32
N GLU A 71 0.69 -23.39 14.64
CA GLU A 71 1.28 -23.22 15.97
C GLU A 71 0.23 -22.85 17.03
N LEU A 72 -0.72 -21.97 16.69
CA LEU A 72 -1.81 -21.60 17.59
C LEU A 72 -2.77 -22.77 17.85
N LEU A 73 -3.00 -23.63 16.86
CA LEU A 73 -3.74 -24.88 17.04
C LEU A 73 -3.04 -25.82 18.02
N ASN A 74 -1.73 -26.01 17.85
CA ASN A 74 -0.96 -26.83 18.78
C ASN A 74 -1.04 -26.31 20.23
N LEU A 75 -1.02 -24.98 20.42
CA LEU A 75 -1.21 -24.37 21.73
C LEU A 75 -2.65 -24.52 22.25
N SER A 76 -3.66 -24.37 21.39
CA SER A 76 -5.07 -24.55 21.75
C SER A 76 -5.37 -25.98 22.20
N MET A 77 -4.89 -26.97 21.44
CA MET A 77 -5.08 -28.40 21.77
C MET A 77 -4.39 -28.78 23.09
N LYS A 78 -3.34 -28.07 23.49
CA LYS A 78 -2.66 -28.24 24.79
C LYS A 78 -3.27 -27.39 25.91
N ASN A 79 -4.37 -26.68 25.67
CA ASN A 79 -4.96 -25.70 26.60
C ASN A 79 -3.97 -24.64 27.10
N SER A 80 -2.96 -24.29 26.27
CA SER A 80 -1.87 -23.36 26.60
C SER A 80 -2.07 -21.97 26.00
N LEU A 81 -3.21 -21.69 25.33
CA LEU A 81 -3.54 -20.37 24.81
C LEU A 81 -4.01 -19.43 25.92
N GLU A 82 -3.16 -18.46 26.24
CA GLU A 82 -3.49 -17.42 27.20
C GLU A 82 -4.28 -16.27 26.57
N ASN A 83 -4.83 -15.37 27.40
CA ASN A 83 -5.55 -14.17 26.93
C ASN A 83 -4.58 -13.06 26.52
N LYS A 84 -3.69 -13.34 25.55
CA LYS A 84 -2.63 -12.49 25.01
C LYS A 84 -2.67 -12.46 23.48
N VAL A 85 -1.97 -11.50 22.88
CA VAL A 85 -1.71 -11.43 21.44
C VAL A 85 -0.45 -12.25 21.13
N TYR A 86 -0.53 -13.17 20.19
CA TYR A 86 0.58 -14.01 19.74
C TYR A 86 1.10 -13.59 18.37
N ALA A 87 0.22 -13.10 17.50
CA ALA A 87 0.59 -12.62 16.17
C ALA A 87 0.01 -11.22 15.90
N VAL A 88 0.83 -10.35 15.33
CA VAL A 88 0.42 -9.01 14.87
C VAL A 88 0.60 -8.95 13.36
N TYR A 89 -0.52 -8.73 12.64
CA TYR A 89 -0.53 -8.48 11.20
C TYR A 89 -0.69 -6.98 10.96
N ILE A 90 0.26 -6.40 10.26
CA ILE A 90 0.36 -4.95 10.01
C ILE A 90 0.20 -4.70 8.52
N SER A 91 -0.80 -3.91 8.14
CA SER A 91 -1.02 -3.50 6.77
C SER A 91 -1.10 -1.99 6.63
N PRO A 92 -0.63 -1.43 5.50
CA PRO A 92 -0.74 -0.01 5.22
C PRO A 92 -2.17 0.48 4.98
N LEU A 93 -3.10 -0.44 4.66
CA LEU A 93 -4.47 -0.12 4.26
C LEU A 93 -5.48 -0.44 5.37
N ARG A 94 -6.49 0.43 5.51
CA ARG A 94 -7.64 0.19 6.40
C ARG A 94 -8.68 -0.77 5.80
N ALA A 95 -8.70 -0.92 4.48
CA ALA A 95 -9.68 -1.73 3.72
C ALA A 95 -9.23 -3.18 3.51
N LEU A 96 -8.90 -3.88 4.59
CA LEU A 96 -8.33 -5.24 4.59
C LEU A 96 -9.33 -6.39 4.63
N ASN A 97 -10.63 -6.11 4.72
CA ASN A 97 -11.62 -7.12 5.10
C ASN A 97 -11.62 -8.38 4.22
N ASN A 98 -11.41 -8.24 2.90
CA ASN A 98 -11.53 -9.39 1.99
C ASN A 98 -10.27 -10.27 1.94
N ASP A 99 -9.09 -9.65 1.98
CA ASP A 99 -7.84 -10.41 1.97
C ASP A 99 -7.65 -11.17 3.27
N ILE A 100 -8.00 -10.56 4.39
CA ILE A 100 -8.04 -11.19 5.71
C ILE A 100 -9.09 -12.30 5.75
N TYR A 101 -10.29 -12.08 5.19
CA TYR A 101 -11.32 -13.10 5.14
C TYR A 101 -10.80 -14.38 4.45
N ARG A 102 -10.27 -14.26 3.24
CA ARG A 102 -9.80 -15.42 2.46
C ARG A 102 -8.57 -16.11 3.03
N ASN A 103 -7.64 -15.35 3.59
CA ASN A 103 -6.35 -15.91 4.02
C ASN A 103 -6.28 -16.25 5.51
N LEU A 104 -7.26 -15.81 6.30
CA LEU A 104 -7.31 -16.07 7.74
C LEU A 104 -8.67 -16.57 8.20
N GLU A 105 -9.77 -15.84 7.96
CA GLU A 105 -11.08 -16.15 8.55
C GLU A 105 -11.68 -17.43 7.97
N GLU A 106 -11.71 -17.55 6.64
CA GLU A 106 -12.23 -18.74 5.96
C GLU A 106 -11.41 -20.00 6.30
N PRO A 107 -10.06 -20.02 6.16
CA PRO A 107 -9.25 -21.16 6.60
C PRO A 107 -9.47 -21.51 8.06
N LEU A 108 -9.49 -20.52 8.95
CA LEU A 108 -9.67 -20.76 10.38
C LEU A 108 -11.06 -21.32 10.71
N HIS A 109 -12.10 -20.86 10.02
CA HIS A 109 -13.46 -21.36 10.19
C HIS A 109 -13.56 -22.83 9.73
N GLU A 110 -13.04 -23.15 8.56
CA GLU A 110 -13.08 -24.51 8.01
C GLU A 110 -12.26 -25.50 8.85
N ILE A 111 -11.06 -25.09 9.31
CA ILE A 111 -10.24 -25.90 10.22
C ILE A 111 -10.96 -26.13 11.57
N LYS A 112 -11.66 -25.12 12.08
CA LYS A 112 -12.48 -25.28 13.30
C LYS A 112 -13.61 -26.28 13.10
N SER A 113 -14.27 -26.26 11.94
CA SER A 113 -15.32 -27.23 11.60
C SER A 113 -14.78 -28.67 11.60
N LEU A 114 -13.63 -28.89 10.92
CA LEU A 114 -12.95 -30.19 10.93
C LEU A 114 -12.54 -30.64 12.34
N ALA A 115 -12.12 -29.70 13.20
CA ALA A 115 -11.80 -30.03 14.58
C ALA A 115 -13.05 -30.42 15.40
N THR A 116 -14.16 -29.70 15.21
CA THR A 116 -15.43 -29.99 15.90
C THR A 116 -15.98 -31.37 15.51
N GLU A 117 -15.88 -31.76 14.24
CA GLU A 117 -16.24 -33.11 13.76
C GLU A 117 -15.45 -34.23 14.47
N ARG A 118 -14.27 -33.91 15.00
CA ARG A 118 -13.39 -34.80 15.77
C ARG A 118 -13.53 -34.67 17.29
N GLY A 119 -14.50 -33.88 17.75
CA GLY A 119 -14.72 -33.64 19.18
C GLY A 119 -13.66 -32.74 19.82
N LEU A 120 -12.91 -31.93 19.02
CA LEU A 120 -11.89 -31.02 19.49
C LEU A 120 -12.44 -29.59 19.53
N GLU A 121 -12.32 -28.92 20.68
CA GLU A 121 -12.69 -27.53 20.84
C GLU A 121 -11.46 -26.63 20.56
N ILE A 122 -11.57 -25.73 19.58
CA ILE A 122 -10.52 -24.79 19.21
C ILE A 122 -10.98 -23.37 19.47
N ASN A 123 -10.25 -22.64 20.32
CA ASN A 123 -10.56 -21.27 20.70
C ASN A 123 -9.49 -20.29 20.21
N ILE A 124 -9.26 -20.21 18.89
CA ILE A 124 -8.39 -19.19 18.31
C ILE A 124 -9.25 -17.96 17.95
N ARG A 125 -8.87 -16.80 18.48
CA ARG A 125 -9.55 -15.52 18.26
C ARG A 125 -8.69 -14.58 17.42
N HIS A 126 -9.31 -13.85 16.51
CA HIS A 126 -8.70 -12.75 15.77
C HIS A 126 -9.55 -11.50 15.87
N ALA A 127 -8.97 -10.33 15.65
CA ALA A 127 -9.69 -9.07 15.58
C ALA A 127 -8.92 -8.02 14.79
N VAL A 128 -9.68 -7.14 14.12
CA VAL A 128 -9.15 -5.96 13.42
C VAL A 128 -9.26 -4.75 14.34
N ARG A 129 -8.12 -4.08 14.58
CA ARG A 129 -8.05 -2.84 15.33
C ARG A 129 -7.33 -1.77 14.52
N THR A 130 -8.10 -0.79 14.06
CA THR A 130 -7.63 0.36 13.28
C THR A 130 -8.15 1.66 13.92
N GLY A 131 -7.86 2.81 13.29
CA GLY A 131 -8.43 4.08 13.69
C GLY A 131 -9.96 4.10 13.73
N ASP A 132 -10.58 3.33 12.84
CA ASP A 132 -12.05 3.29 12.67
C ASP A 132 -12.76 2.28 13.60
N THR A 133 -12.02 1.50 14.39
CA THR A 133 -12.61 0.51 15.32
C THR A 133 -13.36 1.21 16.45
N PRO A 134 -14.66 0.91 16.69
CA PRO A 134 -15.46 1.50 17.73
C PRO A 134 -14.87 1.29 19.15
N SER A 135 -15.16 2.21 20.08
CA SER A 135 -14.69 2.13 21.47
C SER A 135 -15.21 0.87 22.20
N SER A 136 -16.43 0.46 21.91
CA SER A 136 -17.03 -0.77 22.45
C SER A 136 -16.25 -2.02 22.06
N GLU A 137 -15.85 -2.13 20.79
CA GLU A 137 -15.03 -3.24 20.31
C GLU A 137 -13.63 -3.22 20.93
N ARG A 138 -13.01 -2.02 21.04
CA ARG A 138 -11.71 -1.85 21.73
C ARG A 138 -11.77 -2.34 23.18
N GLN A 139 -12.87 -2.07 23.90
CA GLN A 139 -13.08 -2.58 25.25
C GLN A 139 -13.30 -4.09 25.29
N ARG A 140 -14.06 -4.65 24.32
CA ARG A 140 -14.26 -6.10 24.20
C ARG A 140 -12.93 -6.84 24.02
N MET A 141 -12.01 -6.27 23.20
CA MET A 141 -10.67 -6.84 22.98
C MET A 141 -9.80 -6.84 24.26
N LEU A 142 -10.05 -5.98 25.23
CA LEU A 142 -9.35 -6.03 26.53
C LEU A 142 -9.80 -7.21 27.37
N LYS A 143 -11.10 -7.57 27.32
CA LYS A 143 -11.67 -8.70 28.06
C LYS A 143 -11.37 -10.04 27.36
N LYS A 144 -11.65 -10.10 26.06
CA LYS A 144 -11.36 -11.25 25.19
C LYS A 144 -10.29 -10.84 24.17
N THR A 145 -9.03 -10.97 24.58
CA THR A 145 -7.89 -10.55 23.73
C THR A 145 -7.79 -11.42 22.50
N PRO A 146 -7.64 -10.85 21.29
CA PRO A 146 -7.39 -11.64 20.09
C PRO A 146 -5.99 -12.26 20.13
N HIS A 147 -5.86 -13.50 19.71
CA HIS A 147 -4.57 -14.19 19.57
C HIS A 147 -3.85 -13.69 18.30
N ILE A 148 -4.61 -13.31 17.26
CA ILE A 148 -4.13 -12.65 16.04
C ILE A 148 -4.74 -11.26 15.98
N LEU A 149 -3.89 -10.24 16.06
CA LEU A 149 -4.28 -8.83 15.96
C LEU A 149 -3.94 -8.28 14.59
N ILE A 150 -4.94 -7.80 13.87
CA ILE A 150 -4.79 -7.13 12.58
C ILE A 150 -4.85 -5.61 12.81
N THR A 151 -3.84 -4.87 12.33
CA THR A 151 -3.73 -3.42 12.63
C THR A 151 -3.01 -2.64 11.53
N THR A 152 -2.94 -1.32 11.71
CA THR A 152 -2.15 -0.40 10.85
C THR A 152 -0.91 0.11 11.61
N PRO A 153 0.13 0.64 10.91
CA PRO A 153 1.31 1.20 11.56
C PRO A 153 0.99 2.22 12.65
N GLU A 154 0.06 3.14 12.36
CA GLU A 154 -0.34 4.20 13.27
C GLU A 154 -1.04 3.64 14.51
N THR A 155 -1.94 2.68 14.32
CA THR A 155 -2.68 2.06 15.42
C THR A 155 -1.75 1.23 16.30
N LEU A 156 -0.74 0.56 15.75
CA LEU A 156 0.27 -0.15 16.55
C LEU A 156 0.97 0.80 17.52
N ALA A 157 1.40 1.98 17.06
CA ALA A 157 2.04 2.96 17.93
C ALA A 157 1.13 3.49 19.04
N ILE A 158 -0.19 3.64 18.75
CA ILE A 158 -1.20 3.97 19.78
C ILE A 158 -1.32 2.83 20.81
N ILE A 159 -1.34 1.59 20.35
CA ILE A 159 -1.49 0.42 21.22
C ILE A 159 -0.28 0.28 22.15
N LEU A 160 0.92 0.56 21.66
CA LEU A 160 2.16 0.52 22.45
C LEU A 160 2.17 1.49 23.65
N VAL A 161 1.42 2.60 23.58
CA VAL A 161 1.27 3.55 24.71
C VAL A 161 -0.03 3.35 25.50
N ALA A 162 -0.87 2.37 25.15
CA ALA A 162 -2.12 2.07 25.82
C ALA A 162 -1.90 1.11 27.01
N PRO A 163 -1.96 1.54 28.29
CA PRO A 163 -1.42 0.78 29.42
C PRO A 163 -1.96 -0.64 29.53
N LYS A 164 -3.29 -0.79 29.43
CA LYS A 164 -3.95 -2.10 29.59
C LYS A 164 -3.74 -3.03 28.40
N PHE A 165 -3.76 -2.50 27.18
CA PHE A 165 -3.61 -3.35 25.99
C PHE A 165 -2.15 -3.65 25.66
N ARG A 166 -1.23 -2.74 26.00
CA ARG A 166 0.22 -2.93 25.83
C ARG A 166 0.70 -4.23 26.47
N GLU A 167 0.24 -4.53 27.70
CA GLU A 167 0.62 -5.76 28.40
C GLU A 167 0.16 -7.04 27.68
N LYS A 168 -0.91 -6.96 26.85
CA LYS A 168 -1.35 -8.08 26.01
C LYS A 168 -0.40 -8.39 24.86
N LEU A 169 0.44 -7.44 24.47
CA LEU A 169 1.44 -7.60 23.40
C LEU A 169 2.71 -8.32 23.85
N ARG A 170 2.93 -8.54 25.14
CA ARG A 170 4.11 -9.26 25.66
C ARG A 170 4.22 -10.68 25.09
N GLY A 171 3.09 -11.32 24.78
CA GLY A 171 3.04 -12.66 24.20
C GLY A 171 3.32 -12.74 22.70
N VAL A 172 3.64 -11.64 22.03
CA VAL A 172 3.83 -11.60 20.57
C VAL A 172 5.06 -12.43 20.18
N LYS A 173 4.82 -13.42 19.31
CA LYS A 173 5.81 -14.33 18.73
C LYS A 173 5.99 -14.13 17.23
N TRP A 174 5.01 -13.56 16.54
CA TRP A 174 5.04 -13.33 15.10
C TRP A 174 4.58 -11.93 14.76
N ILE A 175 5.31 -11.27 13.86
CA ILE A 175 4.96 -9.99 13.28
C ILE A 175 4.93 -10.17 11.77
N ILE A 176 3.78 -9.95 11.15
CA ILE A 176 3.63 -9.93 9.69
C ILE A 176 3.51 -8.47 9.26
N VAL A 177 4.39 -8.04 8.35
CA VAL A 177 4.31 -6.72 7.71
C VAL A 177 3.91 -6.93 6.26
N ASP A 178 2.66 -6.64 5.95
CA ASP A 178 2.14 -6.78 4.59
C ASP A 178 2.37 -5.53 3.75
N GLU A 179 2.46 -5.71 2.43
CA GLU A 179 2.76 -4.66 1.45
C GLU A 179 3.96 -3.78 1.91
N ILE A 180 4.99 -4.42 2.49
CA ILE A 180 6.13 -3.74 3.12
C ILE A 180 6.82 -2.74 2.17
N HIS A 181 6.78 -2.99 0.86
CA HIS A 181 7.34 -2.11 -0.16
C HIS A 181 6.65 -0.74 -0.19
N SER A 182 5.35 -0.68 0.02
CA SER A 182 4.59 0.59 0.04
C SER A 182 4.87 1.43 1.30
N LEU A 183 5.35 0.79 2.36
CA LEU A 183 5.73 1.45 3.61
C LEU A 183 7.18 1.93 3.58
N ALA A 184 8.10 1.10 3.09
CA ALA A 184 9.54 1.30 3.23
C ALA A 184 10.05 2.63 2.62
N GLU A 185 9.42 3.14 1.55
CA GLU A 185 9.78 4.41 0.89
C GLU A 185 9.20 5.67 1.54
N SER A 186 8.43 5.52 2.61
CA SER A 186 7.67 6.61 3.21
C SER A 186 8.01 6.85 4.68
N LYS A 187 7.72 8.05 5.20
CA LYS A 187 7.80 8.33 6.64
C LYS A 187 6.88 7.42 7.48
N ARG A 188 5.80 6.88 6.89
CA ARG A 188 4.96 5.86 7.56
C ARG A 188 5.75 4.58 7.85
N GLY A 189 6.62 4.17 6.93
CA GLY A 189 7.52 3.04 7.15
C GLY A 189 8.59 3.36 8.17
N VAL A 190 9.18 4.56 8.15
CA VAL A 190 10.10 5.00 9.20
C VAL A 190 9.44 4.92 10.58
N HIS A 191 8.20 5.37 10.69
CA HIS A 191 7.39 5.27 11.91
C HIS A 191 7.15 3.80 12.32
N LEU A 192 6.80 2.94 11.36
CA LEU A 192 6.63 1.51 11.61
C LEU A 192 7.93 0.88 12.11
N SER A 193 9.08 1.18 11.50
CA SER A 193 10.36 0.58 11.86
C SER A 193 10.71 0.80 13.34
N LEU A 194 10.43 1.99 13.89
CA LEU A 194 10.58 2.26 15.33
C LEU A 194 9.51 1.55 16.18
N SER A 195 8.28 1.45 15.69
CA SER A 195 7.22 0.71 16.39
C SER A 195 7.57 -0.78 16.52
N LEU A 196 8.22 -1.38 15.51
CA LEU A 196 8.68 -2.77 15.55
C LEU A 196 9.75 -2.98 16.61
N GLU A 197 10.73 -2.07 16.74
CA GLU A 197 11.78 -2.17 17.77
C GLU A 197 11.19 -1.97 19.18
N ARG A 198 10.23 -1.06 19.35
CA ARG A 198 9.51 -0.88 20.62
C ARG A 198 8.64 -2.08 20.99
N LEU A 199 8.04 -2.74 20.00
CA LEU A 199 7.28 -3.97 20.22
C LEU A 199 8.20 -5.12 20.62
N GLU A 200 9.36 -5.25 19.99
CA GLU A 200 10.37 -6.25 20.34
C GLU A 200 10.94 -6.02 21.76
N GLU A 201 11.18 -4.77 22.14
CA GLU A 201 11.61 -4.41 23.51
C GLU A 201 10.55 -4.74 24.57
N LEU A 202 9.26 -4.76 24.18
CA LEU A 202 8.14 -5.10 25.06
C LEU A 202 7.90 -6.60 25.17
N ALA A 203 8.14 -7.36 24.10
CA ALA A 203 7.81 -8.78 24.01
C ALA A 203 8.70 -9.63 24.91
N ASP A 204 8.13 -10.69 25.51
CA ASP A 204 8.86 -11.61 26.41
C ASP A 204 9.92 -12.43 25.64
N THR A 205 9.75 -12.59 24.34
CA THR A 205 10.70 -13.27 23.42
C THR A 205 10.83 -12.47 22.14
N SER A 206 11.99 -12.53 21.48
CA SER A 206 12.20 -11.86 20.18
C SER A 206 11.22 -12.40 19.13
N PRO A 207 10.30 -11.58 18.60
CA PRO A 207 9.31 -12.03 17.63
C PRO A 207 9.93 -12.30 16.26
N ILE A 208 9.43 -13.32 15.57
CA ILE A 208 9.77 -13.59 14.18
C ILE A 208 9.07 -12.57 13.29
N ARG A 209 9.84 -11.95 12.40
CA ARG A 209 9.32 -10.94 11.46
C ARG A 209 9.17 -11.54 10.07
N ILE A 210 7.96 -11.45 9.52
CA ILE A 210 7.59 -11.94 8.18
C ILE A 210 7.18 -10.73 7.35
N GLY A 211 7.95 -10.41 6.32
CA GLY A 211 7.63 -9.36 5.37
C GLY A 211 6.97 -9.93 4.11
N LEU A 212 5.84 -9.35 3.70
CA LEU A 212 5.18 -9.68 2.45
C LEU A 212 5.32 -8.50 1.49
N SER A 213 5.86 -8.76 0.31
CA SER A 213 6.13 -7.71 -0.68
C SER A 213 5.67 -8.13 -2.07
N ALA A 214 5.25 -7.15 -2.84
CA ALA A 214 5.20 -7.28 -4.29
C ALA A 214 6.63 -7.16 -4.87
N THR A 215 6.72 -6.92 -6.16
CA THR A 215 7.98 -6.74 -6.89
C THR A 215 8.69 -5.46 -6.45
N ILE A 216 9.90 -5.57 -5.91
CA ILE A 216 10.73 -4.47 -5.38
C ILE A 216 12.24 -4.79 -5.53
N ASN A 217 13.09 -3.77 -5.50
CA ASN A 217 14.55 -3.92 -5.60
C ASN A 217 15.31 -2.78 -4.85
N PRO A 218 16.43 -3.03 -4.14
CA PRO A 218 16.97 -4.36 -3.81
C PRO A 218 16.24 -5.00 -2.62
N LEU A 219 16.08 -6.32 -2.65
CA LEU A 219 15.40 -7.06 -1.59
C LEU A 219 16.17 -7.04 -0.27
N GLU A 220 17.49 -6.97 -0.31
CA GLU A 220 18.35 -6.94 0.87
C GLU A 220 18.12 -5.68 1.73
N GLU A 221 17.86 -4.52 1.10
CA GLU A 221 17.54 -3.29 1.84
C GLU A 221 16.17 -3.41 2.54
N VAL A 222 15.20 -4.00 1.87
CA VAL A 222 13.87 -4.25 2.46
C VAL A 222 13.95 -5.29 3.57
N ALA A 223 14.79 -6.32 3.43
CA ALA A 223 15.04 -7.29 4.48
C ALA A 223 15.68 -6.62 5.72
N ARG A 224 16.68 -5.73 5.53
CA ARG A 224 17.28 -4.95 6.63
C ARG A 224 16.25 -4.04 7.30
N PHE A 225 15.38 -3.41 6.52
CA PHE A 225 14.29 -2.59 7.03
C PHE A 225 13.32 -3.41 7.89
N LEU A 226 12.96 -4.62 7.43
CA LEU A 226 12.06 -5.52 8.15
C LEU A 226 12.65 -5.97 9.49
N VAL A 227 13.89 -6.49 9.46
CA VAL A 227 14.44 -7.16 10.63
C VAL A 227 15.24 -6.24 11.56
N GLY A 228 15.71 -5.09 11.05
CA GLY A 228 16.56 -4.18 11.82
C GLY A 228 17.90 -4.80 12.22
N TYR A 229 18.44 -4.34 13.33
CA TYR A 229 19.78 -4.67 13.83
C TYR A 229 19.73 -5.20 15.27
N ASP A 230 20.74 -5.97 15.63
CA ASP A 230 20.96 -6.36 17.03
C ASP A 230 21.68 -5.23 17.81
N ASP A 231 21.89 -5.44 19.10
CA ASP A 231 22.55 -4.48 19.99
C ASP A 231 24.03 -4.23 19.66
N GLN A 232 24.64 -5.10 18.86
CA GLN A 232 25.98 -4.92 18.33
C GLN A 232 26.02 -4.22 16.97
N GLY A 233 24.88 -3.77 16.47
CA GLY A 233 24.76 -3.09 15.17
C GLY A 233 24.88 -4.02 13.96
N ARG A 234 24.72 -5.34 14.13
CA ARG A 234 24.72 -6.32 13.05
C ARG A 234 23.28 -6.55 12.56
N PRO A 235 23.03 -6.65 11.24
CA PRO A 235 21.70 -6.98 10.73
C PRO A 235 21.22 -8.32 11.31
N ARG A 236 19.99 -8.39 11.81
CA ARG A 236 19.38 -9.64 12.22
C ARG A 236 19.26 -10.60 11.02
N ASN A 237 19.24 -11.90 11.29
CA ASN A 237 19.11 -12.91 10.23
C ASN A 237 17.77 -12.79 9.50
N CYS A 238 17.79 -12.95 8.17
CA CYS A 238 16.59 -12.97 7.34
C CYS A 238 16.78 -13.85 6.12
N THR A 239 15.80 -14.69 5.82
CA THR A 239 15.74 -15.49 4.59
C THR A 239 14.85 -14.79 3.58
N ILE A 240 15.39 -14.47 2.40
CA ILE A 240 14.67 -13.84 1.29
C ILE A 240 14.14 -14.93 0.37
N VAL A 241 12.83 -14.93 0.16
CA VAL A 241 12.12 -15.78 -0.80
C VAL A 241 11.74 -14.90 -2.00
N ASP A 242 12.42 -15.10 -3.12
CA ASP A 242 12.25 -14.32 -4.34
C ASP A 242 11.56 -15.15 -5.45
N THR A 243 10.30 -14.84 -5.71
CA THR A 243 9.51 -15.48 -6.77
C THR A 243 8.88 -14.45 -7.72
N ARG A 244 9.50 -13.27 -7.85
CA ARG A 244 8.97 -12.10 -8.58
C ARG A 244 8.72 -12.33 -10.08
N TYR A 245 9.49 -13.23 -10.71
CA TYR A 245 9.54 -13.33 -12.17
C TYR A 245 8.67 -14.46 -12.76
N MET A 246 7.83 -15.09 -11.94
CA MET A 246 7.06 -16.27 -12.38
C MET A 246 5.83 -15.93 -13.21
N LYS A 247 5.32 -14.71 -13.18
CA LYS A 247 4.11 -14.32 -13.91
C LYS A 247 4.44 -13.73 -15.27
N ARG A 248 3.84 -14.30 -16.33
CA ARG A 248 3.95 -13.78 -17.69
C ARG A 248 3.21 -12.45 -17.84
N LYS A 249 3.73 -11.56 -18.70
CA LYS A 249 3.16 -10.23 -18.94
C LYS A 249 3.06 -9.93 -20.43
N SER A 250 2.02 -9.20 -20.83
CA SER A 250 1.82 -8.66 -22.18
C SER A 250 1.45 -7.19 -22.04
N ILE A 251 2.41 -6.31 -22.32
CA ILE A 251 2.27 -4.86 -22.11
C ILE A 251 2.54 -4.16 -23.44
N LYS A 252 1.70 -3.16 -23.77
CA LYS A 252 1.84 -2.33 -24.96
C LYS A 252 1.80 -0.87 -24.61
N VAL A 253 2.59 -0.06 -25.32
CA VAL A 253 2.52 1.40 -25.29
C VAL A 253 1.82 1.86 -26.55
N ILE A 254 0.76 2.66 -26.41
CA ILE A 254 -0.01 3.15 -27.55
C ILE A 254 -0.17 4.67 -27.48
N SER A 255 -0.18 5.30 -28.67
CA SER A 255 -0.60 6.69 -28.81
C SER A 255 -1.90 6.73 -29.62
N PRO A 256 -2.90 7.52 -29.20
CA PRO A 256 -4.13 7.68 -29.98
C PRO A 256 -3.89 8.35 -31.34
N VAL A 257 -2.75 9.01 -31.51
CA VAL A 257 -2.37 9.78 -32.71
C VAL A 257 -0.90 9.61 -33.06
N THR A 258 -0.54 9.95 -34.30
CA THR A 258 0.87 9.95 -34.78
C THR A 258 1.59 11.26 -34.52
N ASP A 259 0.87 12.32 -34.21
CA ASP A 259 1.42 13.66 -33.95
C ASP A 259 0.88 14.20 -32.63
N LEU A 260 1.75 14.28 -31.62
CA LEU A 260 1.45 14.86 -30.31
C LEU A 260 1.93 16.33 -30.19
N ILE A 261 2.52 16.88 -31.26
CA ILE A 261 3.10 18.24 -31.24
C ILE A 261 2.07 19.26 -31.70
N TYR A 262 1.39 18.99 -32.80
CA TYR A 262 0.53 19.97 -33.49
C TYR A 262 -0.97 19.66 -33.40
N ILE A 263 -1.35 18.52 -32.80
CA ILE A 263 -2.78 18.15 -32.68
C ILE A 263 -3.54 19.10 -31.74
N PRO A 264 -4.76 19.56 -32.09
CA PRO A 264 -5.61 20.29 -31.15
C PRO A 264 -5.97 19.46 -29.93
N ALA A 265 -5.97 20.07 -28.74
CA ALA A 265 -6.24 19.38 -27.48
C ALA A 265 -7.61 18.70 -27.44
N GLU A 266 -8.64 19.29 -28.04
CA GLU A 266 -9.99 18.69 -28.11
C GLU A 266 -10.01 17.42 -28.96
N GLU A 267 -9.32 17.44 -30.11
CA GLU A 267 -9.23 16.27 -31.00
C GLU A 267 -8.43 15.15 -30.32
N LEU A 268 -7.31 15.48 -29.69
CA LEU A 268 -6.51 14.52 -28.93
C LEU A 268 -7.33 13.87 -27.80
N SER A 269 -8.08 14.71 -27.05
CA SER A 269 -8.96 14.24 -25.98
C SER A 269 -10.05 13.31 -26.52
N LYS A 270 -10.71 13.65 -27.63
CA LYS A 270 -11.72 12.80 -28.26
C LYS A 270 -11.13 11.44 -28.66
N LYS A 271 -10.00 11.43 -29.36
CA LYS A 271 -9.33 10.19 -29.80
C LYS A 271 -8.86 9.33 -28.63
N LEU A 272 -8.42 9.97 -27.53
CA LEU A 272 -8.05 9.26 -26.29
C LEU A 272 -9.27 8.48 -25.74
N TYR A 273 -10.40 9.16 -25.52
CA TYR A 273 -11.57 8.52 -24.92
C TYR A 273 -12.21 7.48 -25.84
N GLU A 274 -12.23 7.71 -27.14
CA GLU A 274 -12.66 6.72 -28.13
C GLU A 274 -11.78 5.47 -28.06
N LYS A 275 -10.46 5.63 -27.95
CA LYS A 275 -9.51 4.51 -27.83
C LYS A 275 -9.69 3.72 -26.55
N ILE A 276 -9.88 4.40 -25.43
CA ILE A 276 -10.16 3.75 -24.15
C ILE A 276 -11.48 2.98 -24.22
N TYR A 277 -12.52 3.60 -24.81
CA TYR A 277 -13.84 3.01 -24.95
C TYR A 277 -13.79 1.71 -25.79
N GLU A 278 -13.06 1.70 -26.92
CA GLU A 278 -12.81 0.50 -27.72
C GLU A 278 -12.18 -0.65 -26.91
N ILE A 279 -11.22 -0.31 -26.02
CA ILE A 279 -10.58 -1.30 -25.17
C ILE A 279 -11.59 -1.86 -24.17
N VAL A 280 -12.41 -1.01 -23.55
CA VAL A 280 -13.45 -1.42 -22.60
C VAL A 280 -14.48 -2.34 -23.26
N GLU A 281 -14.93 -2.02 -24.47
CA GLU A 281 -15.88 -2.86 -25.21
C GLU A 281 -15.35 -4.27 -25.47
N ARG A 282 -14.08 -4.39 -25.86
CA ARG A 282 -13.44 -5.67 -26.23
C ARG A 282 -13.12 -6.59 -25.05
N HIS A 283 -13.11 -6.09 -23.84
CA HIS A 283 -12.73 -6.84 -22.66
C HIS A 283 -13.92 -7.04 -21.70
N ARG A 284 -13.85 -8.11 -20.91
CA ARG A 284 -14.89 -8.42 -19.92
C ARG A 284 -14.91 -7.37 -18.80
N THR A 285 -13.74 -7.03 -18.27
CA THR A 285 -13.55 -6.04 -17.21
C THR A 285 -12.24 -5.31 -17.39
N THR A 286 -12.28 -3.99 -17.44
CA THR A 286 -11.13 -3.11 -17.63
C THR A 286 -10.88 -2.27 -16.38
N LEU A 287 -9.69 -2.36 -15.81
CA LEU A 287 -9.25 -1.44 -14.76
C LEU A 287 -8.40 -0.34 -15.39
N ILE A 288 -8.84 0.92 -15.24
CA ILE A 288 -8.17 2.08 -15.81
C ILE A 288 -7.52 2.87 -14.69
N PHE A 289 -6.20 3.03 -14.73
CA PHE A 289 -5.47 3.88 -13.80
C PHE A 289 -5.21 5.25 -14.39
N THR A 290 -5.41 6.27 -13.56
CA THR A 290 -4.98 7.65 -13.78
C THR A 290 -4.02 8.05 -12.66
N ASN A 291 -3.28 9.14 -12.86
CA ASN A 291 -2.34 9.62 -11.82
C ASN A 291 -3.02 10.56 -10.80
N THR A 292 -4.22 11.05 -11.10
CA THR A 292 -4.94 12.03 -10.26
C THR A 292 -6.40 11.65 -10.05
N ARG A 293 -6.99 12.11 -8.94
CA ARG A 293 -8.42 11.93 -8.65
C ARG A 293 -9.28 12.67 -9.69
N SER A 294 -8.87 13.88 -10.09
CA SER A 294 -9.53 14.65 -11.16
C SER A 294 -9.50 13.93 -12.51
N GLY A 295 -8.35 13.30 -12.83
CA GLY A 295 -8.24 12.44 -14.02
C GLY A 295 -9.22 11.27 -13.98
N THR A 296 -9.38 10.62 -12.80
CA THR A 296 -10.36 9.54 -12.62
C THR A 296 -11.77 10.01 -12.94
N GLU A 297 -12.21 11.11 -12.35
CA GLU A 297 -13.56 11.65 -12.56
C GLU A 297 -13.78 12.08 -14.02
N ARG A 298 -12.76 12.69 -14.65
CA ARG A 298 -12.81 13.11 -16.05
C ARG A 298 -12.99 11.92 -16.99
N VAL A 299 -12.22 10.85 -16.79
CA VAL A 299 -12.32 9.64 -17.62
C VAL A 299 -13.68 8.98 -17.46
N VAL A 300 -14.18 8.84 -16.22
CA VAL A 300 -15.51 8.26 -15.97
C VAL A 300 -16.60 9.09 -16.66
N PHE A 301 -16.53 10.42 -16.54
CA PHE A 301 -17.50 11.31 -17.16
C PHE A 301 -17.56 11.13 -18.68
N HIS A 302 -16.42 11.17 -19.37
CA HIS A 302 -16.38 11.03 -20.84
C HIS A 302 -16.76 9.61 -21.29
N LEU A 303 -16.36 8.56 -20.58
CA LEU A 303 -16.75 7.19 -20.91
C LEU A 303 -18.27 6.99 -20.77
N LYS A 304 -18.91 7.59 -19.76
CA LYS A 304 -20.38 7.56 -19.62
C LYS A 304 -21.08 8.32 -20.75
N GLN A 305 -20.55 9.48 -21.17
CA GLN A 305 -21.08 10.20 -22.33
C GLN A 305 -20.99 9.36 -23.61
N LEU A 306 -19.86 8.67 -23.83
CA LEU A 306 -19.71 7.78 -24.97
C LEU A 306 -20.65 6.56 -24.87
N ALA A 307 -20.85 6.01 -23.69
CA ALA A 307 -21.80 4.92 -23.46
C ALA A 307 -23.24 5.35 -23.84
N LYS A 308 -23.64 6.55 -23.41
CA LYS A 308 -24.93 7.13 -23.75
C LYS A 308 -25.10 7.37 -25.26
N SER A 309 -24.06 7.87 -25.93
CA SER A 309 -24.13 8.20 -27.37
C SER A 309 -24.03 6.97 -28.26
N LYS A 310 -23.20 5.97 -27.91
CA LYS A 310 -23.01 4.74 -28.70
C LYS A 310 -24.02 3.63 -28.39
N GLY A 311 -24.58 3.63 -27.17
CA GLY A 311 -25.59 2.65 -26.74
C GLY A 311 -25.08 1.21 -26.55
N THR A 312 -23.78 0.97 -26.65
CA THR A 312 -23.16 -0.37 -26.53
C THR A 312 -22.87 -0.78 -25.09
N LEU A 313 -22.73 0.19 -24.19
CA LEU A 313 -22.53 -0.01 -22.76
C LEU A 313 -23.55 0.81 -21.97
N LYS A 314 -23.90 0.34 -20.77
CA LYS A 314 -24.73 1.09 -19.83
C LYS A 314 -23.84 1.96 -18.93
N GLU A 315 -24.32 3.15 -18.56
CA GLU A 315 -23.58 4.07 -17.69
C GLU A 315 -23.25 3.46 -16.32
N GLU A 316 -24.13 2.59 -15.79
CA GLU A 316 -23.98 1.90 -14.51
C GLU A 316 -22.82 0.89 -14.50
N GLN A 317 -22.38 0.46 -15.69
CA GLN A 317 -21.25 -0.45 -15.85
C GLN A 317 -19.88 0.25 -15.76
N ILE A 318 -19.86 1.59 -15.59
CA ILE A 318 -18.67 2.42 -15.51
C ILE A 318 -18.66 3.13 -14.16
N ALA A 319 -17.60 2.92 -13.36
CA ALA A 319 -17.49 3.46 -12.01
C ALA A 319 -16.13 4.11 -11.72
N ALA A 320 -16.13 5.11 -10.81
CA ALA A 320 -14.94 5.72 -10.25
C ALA A 320 -14.57 5.06 -8.91
N HIS A 321 -13.27 4.97 -8.61
CA HIS A 321 -12.77 4.54 -7.30
C HIS A 321 -11.52 5.32 -6.91
N HIS A 322 -11.63 6.20 -5.90
CA HIS A 322 -10.49 6.95 -5.34
C HIS A 322 -10.73 7.33 -3.87
N GLY A 323 -9.67 7.76 -3.18
CA GLY A 323 -9.67 7.99 -1.75
C GLY A 323 -10.67 9.04 -1.25
N SER A 324 -11.02 10.04 -2.09
CA SER A 324 -11.97 11.10 -1.74
C SER A 324 -13.44 10.66 -1.76
N LEU A 325 -13.76 9.47 -2.31
CA LEU A 325 -15.12 8.92 -2.26
C LEU A 325 -15.44 8.37 -0.87
N SER A 326 -16.71 8.46 -0.46
CA SER A 326 -17.17 7.87 0.79
C SER A 326 -16.91 6.37 0.84
N ARG A 327 -16.70 5.81 2.05
CA ARG A 327 -16.47 4.38 2.24
C ARG A 327 -17.58 3.52 1.64
N ASN A 328 -18.83 3.94 1.80
CA ASN A 328 -19.97 3.19 1.29
C ASN A 328 -19.98 3.13 -0.25
N VAL A 329 -19.65 4.24 -0.91
CA VAL A 329 -19.54 4.29 -2.38
C VAL A 329 -18.43 3.37 -2.86
N ARG A 330 -17.25 3.42 -2.24
CA ARG A 330 -16.13 2.55 -2.60
C ARG A 330 -16.47 1.08 -2.44
N HIS A 331 -17.09 0.71 -1.30
CA HIS A 331 -17.49 -0.66 -1.02
C HIS A 331 -18.55 -1.18 -2.00
N ASP A 332 -19.53 -0.33 -2.41
CA ASP A 332 -20.52 -0.68 -3.44
C ASP A 332 -19.83 -0.97 -4.79
N VAL A 333 -18.89 -0.11 -5.19
CA VAL A 333 -18.11 -0.30 -6.43
C VAL A 333 -17.27 -1.58 -6.37
N GLU A 334 -16.60 -1.85 -5.27
CA GLU A 334 -15.82 -3.08 -5.07
C GLU A 334 -16.71 -4.33 -5.15
N LYS A 335 -17.91 -4.28 -4.56
CA LYS A 335 -18.90 -5.37 -4.63
C LYS A 335 -19.38 -5.62 -6.05
N LYS A 336 -19.78 -4.56 -6.78
CA LYS A 336 -20.21 -4.66 -8.18
C LYS A 336 -19.10 -5.21 -9.08
N LEU A 337 -17.85 -4.79 -8.83
CA LEU A 337 -16.70 -5.30 -9.57
C LEU A 337 -16.52 -6.81 -9.35
N LYS A 338 -16.60 -7.28 -8.11
CA LYS A 338 -16.53 -8.70 -7.77
C LYS A 338 -17.62 -9.55 -8.39
N ASN A 339 -18.83 -8.99 -8.44
CA ASN A 339 -19.98 -9.65 -9.06
C ASN A 339 -19.90 -9.65 -10.60
N GLY A 340 -18.90 -8.97 -11.20
CA GLY A 340 -18.76 -8.86 -12.65
C GLY A 340 -19.80 -7.94 -13.31
N GLU A 341 -20.40 -7.04 -12.53
CA GLU A 341 -21.41 -6.08 -13.01
C GLU A 341 -20.77 -4.88 -13.73
N LEU A 342 -19.47 -4.60 -13.47
CA LEU A 342 -18.73 -3.49 -14.06
C LEU A 342 -17.92 -3.91 -15.27
N LYS A 343 -18.03 -3.15 -16.36
CA LYS A 343 -17.19 -3.22 -17.56
C LYS A 343 -15.90 -2.41 -17.40
N ALA A 344 -16.02 -1.24 -16.78
CA ALA A 344 -14.88 -0.36 -16.53
C ALA A 344 -14.89 0.19 -15.10
N ILE A 345 -13.74 0.17 -14.46
CA ILE A 345 -13.49 0.87 -13.23
C ILE A 345 -12.28 1.79 -13.42
N VAL A 346 -12.43 3.06 -13.09
CA VAL A 346 -11.35 4.05 -13.18
C VAL A 346 -10.87 4.40 -11.78
N SER A 347 -9.57 4.27 -11.56
CA SER A 347 -8.96 4.49 -10.24
C SER A 347 -7.71 5.36 -10.33
N SER A 348 -7.44 6.11 -9.28
CA SER A 348 -6.14 6.77 -9.12
C SER A 348 -5.12 5.77 -8.50
N THR A 349 -4.81 5.91 -7.22
CA THR A 349 -3.88 5.02 -6.49
C THR A 349 -4.59 3.99 -5.60
N SER A 350 -5.89 4.16 -5.37
CA SER A 350 -6.64 3.41 -4.34
C SER A 350 -6.80 1.91 -4.62
N LEU A 351 -6.69 1.48 -5.90
CA LEU A 351 -6.70 0.06 -6.30
C LEU A 351 -5.31 -0.44 -6.74
N GLU A 352 -4.27 0.35 -6.54
CA GLU A 352 -2.88 -0.02 -6.83
C GLU A 352 -2.37 -1.11 -5.87
N LEU A 353 -2.73 -1.02 -4.60
CA LEU A 353 -2.30 -1.95 -3.55
C LEU A 353 -3.23 -3.18 -3.43
N GLY A 354 -2.73 -4.25 -2.83
CA GLY A 354 -3.20 -5.64 -2.75
C GLY A 354 -4.64 -5.93 -2.33
N ILE A 355 -5.61 -5.09 -2.65
CA ILE A 355 -7.02 -5.40 -2.42
C ILE A 355 -7.48 -6.43 -3.46
N ASP A 356 -8.17 -7.49 -3.01
CA ASP A 356 -8.86 -8.42 -3.91
C ASP A 356 -10.11 -7.76 -4.49
N ILE A 357 -10.01 -7.38 -5.75
CA ILE A 357 -11.03 -6.64 -6.49
C ILE A 357 -11.81 -7.50 -7.51
N GLY A 358 -11.58 -8.81 -7.51
CA GLY A 358 -12.21 -9.71 -8.48
C GLY A 358 -11.43 -9.80 -9.81
N TYR A 359 -12.02 -10.38 -10.85
CA TYR A 359 -11.35 -10.64 -12.12
C TYR A 359 -11.19 -9.36 -12.95
N ILE A 360 -9.96 -9.04 -13.32
CA ILE A 360 -9.60 -7.95 -14.24
C ILE A 360 -8.96 -8.59 -15.49
N ASP A 361 -9.54 -8.35 -16.65
CA ASP A 361 -9.03 -8.87 -17.91
C ASP A 361 -7.84 -8.05 -18.43
N VAL A 362 -7.95 -6.73 -18.39
CA VAL A 362 -6.89 -5.81 -18.83
C VAL A 362 -6.78 -4.59 -17.93
N VAL A 363 -5.55 -4.12 -17.74
CA VAL A 363 -5.25 -2.83 -17.11
C VAL A 363 -4.91 -1.80 -18.18
N VAL A 364 -5.55 -0.66 -18.13
CA VAL A 364 -5.20 0.52 -18.93
C VAL A 364 -4.59 1.57 -18.00
N GLN A 365 -3.42 2.07 -18.36
CA GLN A 365 -2.76 3.19 -17.66
C GLN A 365 -2.82 4.42 -18.56
N ILE A 366 -3.34 5.53 -18.05
CA ILE A 366 -3.36 6.82 -18.75
C ILE A 366 -2.26 7.71 -18.19
N GLY A 367 -1.32 8.12 -19.04
CA GLY A 367 -0.11 8.84 -18.66
C GLY A 367 0.89 7.96 -17.90
N SER A 368 2.10 8.46 -17.71
CA SER A 368 3.19 7.69 -17.10
C SER A 368 2.99 7.47 -15.61
N PRO A 369 3.09 6.21 -15.10
CA PRO A 369 3.09 5.92 -13.67
C PRO A 369 4.43 6.29 -12.98
N LYS A 370 5.40 6.86 -13.72
CA LYS A 370 6.67 7.44 -13.24
C LYS A 370 7.66 6.44 -12.61
N SER A 371 7.36 5.13 -12.62
CA SER A 371 8.21 4.10 -12.03
C SER A 371 7.90 2.74 -12.65
N VAL A 372 8.95 1.97 -12.98
CA VAL A 372 8.82 0.59 -13.51
C VAL A 372 8.11 -0.30 -12.50
N THR A 373 8.47 -0.18 -11.24
CA THR A 373 7.88 -0.96 -10.14
C THR A 373 6.38 -0.69 -10.02
N ARG A 374 5.96 0.58 -10.01
CA ARG A 374 4.55 0.97 -9.94
C ARG A 374 3.77 0.51 -11.18
N CYS A 375 4.36 0.65 -12.37
CA CYS A 375 3.77 0.14 -13.61
C CYS A 375 3.45 -1.36 -13.50
N LEU A 376 4.42 -2.16 -13.06
CA LEU A 376 4.25 -3.61 -12.90
C LEU A 376 3.23 -3.97 -11.80
N GLN A 377 3.15 -3.21 -10.73
CA GLN A 377 2.15 -3.40 -9.67
C GLN A 377 0.73 -3.14 -10.19
N ARG A 378 0.51 -2.04 -10.95
CA ARG A 378 -0.77 -1.72 -11.59
C ARG A 378 -1.18 -2.80 -12.60
N ILE A 379 -0.28 -3.15 -13.53
CA ILE A 379 -0.56 -4.17 -14.56
C ILE A 379 -0.76 -5.54 -13.92
N GLY A 380 -0.07 -5.83 -12.83
CA GLY A 380 -0.22 -7.06 -12.05
C GLY A 380 -1.62 -7.27 -11.46
N ARG A 381 -2.50 -6.25 -11.48
CA ARG A 381 -3.93 -6.38 -11.13
C ARG A 381 -4.70 -7.19 -12.17
N SER A 382 -4.23 -7.29 -13.42
CA SER A 382 -4.82 -8.16 -14.43
C SER A 382 -4.30 -9.60 -14.31
N GLY A 383 -5.19 -10.56 -14.60
CA GLY A 383 -4.91 -12.00 -14.46
C GLY A 383 -4.81 -12.42 -13.00
N HIS A 384 -5.82 -13.11 -12.48
CA HIS A 384 -5.90 -13.46 -11.05
C HIS A 384 -5.00 -14.63 -10.63
N LYS A 385 -4.72 -15.55 -11.56
CA LYS A 385 -3.96 -16.77 -11.27
C LYS A 385 -2.50 -16.62 -11.72
N LEU A 386 -1.60 -17.32 -11.07
CA LEU A 386 -0.17 -17.34 -11.43
C LEU A 386 0.10 -17.74 -12.89
N HIS A 387 -0.77 -18.58 -13.46
CA HIS A 387 -0.66 -19.06 -14.85
C HIS A 387 -1.23 -18.09 -15.88
N GLU A 388 -2.00 -17.09 -15.45
CA GLU A 388 -2.61 -16.11 -16.35
C GLU A 388 -1.62 -15.01 -16.72
N ILE A 389 -1.76 -14.50 -17.95
CA ILE A 389 -0.92 -13.40 -18.45
C ILE A 389 -1.46 -12.08 -17.92
N SER A 390 -0.61 -11.29 -17.26
CA SER A 390 -0.95 -9.91 -16.93
C SER A 390 -0.93 -9.04 -18.20
N LYS A 391 -2.10 -8.51 -18.58
CA LYS A 391 -2.29 -7.66 -19.75
C LYS A 391 -2.33 -6.19 -19.35
N GLY A 392 -1.51 -5.38 -20.00
CA GLY A 392 -1.44 -3.94 -19.76
C GLY A 392 -1.35 -3.12 -21.06
N VAL A 393 -2.02 -1.95 -21.05
CA VAL A 393 -1.95 -0.97 -22.13
C VAL A 393 -1.67 0.39 -21.50
N LEU A 394 -0.54 1.01 -21.87
CA LEU A 394 -0.21 2.38 -21.50
C LEU A 394 -0.63 3.30 -22.65
N ILE A 395 -1.47 4.28 -22.35
CA ILE A 395 -1.99 5.25 -23.33
C ILE A 395 -1.44 6.62 -22.97
N CYS A 396 -0.65 7.19 -23.88
CA CYS A 396 0.00 8.49 -23.67
C CYS A 396 -0.59 9.54 -24.60
N VAL A 397 -0.78 10.73 -24.04
CA VAL A 397 -1.25 11.92 -24.74
C VAL A 397 -0.28 13.09 -24.59
N ASP A 398 0.79 12.89 -23.84
CA ASP A 398 1.91 13.82 -23.66
C ASP A 398 3.19 13.22 -24.22
N ARG A 399 4.04 14.05 -24.81
CA ARG A 399 5.29 13.63 -25.46
C ARG A 399 6.28 13.03 -24.47
N ASP A 400 6.43 13.66 -23.32
CA ASP A 400 7.38 13.23 -22.31
C ASP A 400 6.90 11.91 -21.67
N ASP A 401 5.62 11.82 -21.33
CA ASP A 401 5.00 10.58 -20.82
C ASP A 401 5.15 9.43 -21.82
N LEU A 402 5.04 9.70 -23.12
CA LEU A 402 5.19 8.66 -24.16
C LEU A 402 6.59 8.07 -24.17
N VAL A 403 7.62 8.92 -24.08
CA VAL A 403 9.03 8.48 -24.02
C VAL A 403 9.29 7.75 -22.69
N GLU A 404 8.77 8.26 -21.59
CA GLU A 404 8.89 7.62 -20.29
C GLU A 404 8.30 6.21 -20.31
N ASP A 405 7.08 6.04 -20.83
CA ASP A 405 6.39 4.75 -20.91
C ASP A 405 7.11 3.78 -21.84
N ALA A 406 7.62 4.25 -22.98
CA ALA A 406 8.40 3.43 -23.91
C ALA A 406 9.66 2.86 -23.24
N VAL A 407 10.41 3.71 -22.52
CA VAL A 407 11.61 3.29 -21.78
C VAL A 407 11.23 2.38 -20.62
N MET A 408 10.18 2.75 -19.87
CA MET A 408 9.68 1.97 -18.74
C MET A 408 9.32 0.54 -19.14
N ILE A 409 8.59 0.35 -20.23
CA ILE A 409 8.21 -0.98 -20.69
C ILE A 409 9.42 -1.78 -21.17
N LYS A 410 10.36 -1.15 -21.86
CA LYS A 410 11.65 -1.77 -22.23
C LYS A 410 12.37 -2.30 -20.98
N GLU A 411 12.47 -1.48 -19.94
CA GLU A 411 13.13 -1.88 -18.68
C GLU A 411 12.33 -2.93 -17.91
N ALA A 412 10.99 -2.87 -17.92
CA ALA A 412 10.12 -3.88 -17.33
C ALA A 412 10.32 -5.27 -17.96
N TYR A 413 10.51 -5.36 -19.27
CA TYR A 413 10.81 -6.63 -19.94
C TYR A 413 12.24 -7.11 -19.70
N ARG A 414 13.16 -6.22 -19.33
CA ARG A 414 14.55 -6.55 -18.95
C ARG A 414 14.69 -6.87 -17.46
N HIS A 415 13.59 -6.84 -16.71
CA HIS A 415 13.58 -7.04 -15.26
C HIS A 415 14.40 -6.01 -14.46
N HIS A 416 14.62 -4.83 -15.02
CA HIS A 416 15.30 -3.73 -14.37
C HIS A 416 14.28 -2.87 -13.59
N LEU A 417 14.18 -3.11 -12.30
CA LEU A 417 13.30 -2.38 -11.40
C LEU A 417 14.00 -1.14 -10.84
N ASP A 418 13.20 -0.16 -10.43
CA ASP A 418 13.70 0.99 -9.69
C ASP A 418 14.21 0.56 -8.32
N LYS A 419 15.25 1.24 -7.85
CA LYS A 419 15.78 1.02 -6.50
C LYS A 419 14.89 1.70 -5.48
N ILE A 420 14.62 1.00 -4.38
CA ILE A 420 13.93 1.57 -3.24
C ILE A 420 14.84 2.55 -2.49
N HIS A 421 14.28 3.67 -2.08
CA HIS A 421 14.94 4.67 -1.25
C HIS A 421 14.25 4.76 0.09
N ILE A 422 14.85 4.13 1.11
CA ILE A 422 14.32 4.13 2.48
C ILE A 422 14.77 5.40 3.19
N PRO A 423 13.83 6.27 3.63
CA PRO A 423 14.19 7.49 4.34
C PRO A 423 14.92 7.18 5.65
N ARG A 424 15.96 7.96 5.93
CA ARG A 424 16.77 7.81 7.15
C ARG A 424 16.69 9.06 8.00
N LYS A 425 16.80 8.89 9.33
CA LYS A 425 16.89 9.96 10.33
C LYS A 425 15.76 11.01 10.23
N ALA A 426 14.52 10.61 9.94
CA ALA A 426 13.39 11.50 9.97
C ALA A 426 13.14 11.99 11.41
N LEU A 427 13.62 13.21 11.75
CA LEU A 427 13.63 13.71 13.14
C LEU A 427 12.24 14.03 13.67
N ASP A 428 11.28 14.35 12.82
CA ASP A 428 9.87 14.51 13.16
C ASP A 428 9.24 13.20 13.66
N VAL A 429 9.50 12.10 12.96
CA VAL A 429 9.09 10.76 13.37
C VAL A 429 9.80 10.32 14.65
N LEU A 430 11.10 10.59 14.75
CA LEU A 430 11.88 10.31 15.95
C LEU A 430 11.29 11.05 17.18
N ALA A 431 10.97 12.33 17.03
CA ALA A 431 10.38 13.13 18.09
C ALA A 431 9.06 12.53 18.59
N GLN A 432 8.18 12.08 17.70
CA GLN A 432 6.94 11.38 18.08
C GLN A 432 7.24 10.10 18.88
N HIS A 433 8.19 9.28 18.40
CA HIS A 433 8.53 8.03 19.09
C HIS A 433 9.18 8.25 20.45
N ILE A 434 10.02 9.27 20.62
CA ILE A 434 10.59 9.65 21.93
C ILE A 434 9.46 10.02 22.91
N VAL A 435 8.47 10.81 22.48
CA VAL A 435 7.29 11.12 23.32
C VAL A 435 6.53 9.84 23.66
N GLY A 436 6.32 8.94 22.70
CA GLY A 436 5.70 7.64 22.92
C GLY A 436 6.46 6.80 23.97
N MET A 437 7.79 6.69 23.85
CA MET A 437 8.65 6.01 24.80
C MET A 437 8.56 6.64 26.20
N ALA A 438 8.57 7.97 26.30
CA ALA A 438 8.41 8.68 27.55
C ALA A 438 7.06 8.43 28.24
N ILE A 439 6.00 8.17 27.46
CA ILE A 439 4.67 7.77 27.98
C ILE A 439 4.69 6.35 28.54
N GLU A 440 5.46 5.45 27.94
CA GLU A 440 5.54 4.05 28.36
C GLU A 440 6.21 3.89 29.72
N ARG A 441 7.36 4.49 29.87
CA ARG A 441 8.19 4.45 31.10
C ARG A 441 9.21 5.58 31.11
N LYS A 442 9.90 5.74 32.22
CA LYS A 442 11.16 6.49 32.31
C LYS A 442 12.26 5.73 31.57
N TRP A 443 13.09 6.44 30.82
CA TRP A 443 14.17 5.88 30.01
C TRP A 443 15.51 6.52 30.38
N LYS A 444 16.56 5.72 30.40
CA LYS A 444 17.92 6.23 30.27
C LYS A 444 18.18 6.59 28.80
N VAL A 445 18.89 7.69 28.58
CA VAL A 445 19.20 8.21 27.24
C VAL A 445 19.90 7.15 26.38
N ASP A 446 20.90 6.46 26.94
CA ASP A 446 21.67 5.47 26.19
C ASP A 446 20.85 4.20 25.87
N ASP A 447 19.97 3.76 26.77
CA ASP A 447 19.07 2.63 26.52
C ASP A 447 18.06 2.95 25.41
N ALA A 448 17.48 4.14 25.47
CA ALA A 448 16.55 4.58 24.44
C ALA A 448 17.22 4.70 23.06
N LEU A 449 18.43 5.29 23.02
CA LEU A 449 19.21 5.41 21.79
C LEU A 449 19.58 4.05 21.23
N LYS A 450 19.91 3.07 22.09
CA LYS A 450 20.20 1.69 21.69
C LYS A 450 19.02 1.04 21.00
N VAL A 451 17.81 1.12 21.58
CA VAL A 451 16.57 0.61 20.96
C VAL A 451 16.28 1.30 19.61
N ILE A 452 16.42 2.62 19.54
CA ILE A 452 16.19 3.40 18.31
C ILE A 452 17.17 2.99 17.21
N ARG A 453 18.44 2.76 17.53
CA ARG A 453 19.47 2.33 16.56
C ARG A 453 19.29 0.91 16.04
N ARG A 454 18.48 0.07 16.68
CA ARG A 454 18.09 -1.23 16.12
C ARG A 454 17.29 -1.06 14.83
N SER A 455 16.55 0.05 14.66
CA SER A 455 15.83 0.36 13.41
C SER A 455 16.79 0.67 12.26
N HIS A 456 16.53 0.10 11.08
CA HIS A 456 17.31 0.38 9.87
C HIS A 456 17.34 1.88 9.53
N CYS A 457 16.25 2.60 9.78
CA CYS A 457 16.14 4.02 9.49
C CYS A 457 16.99 4.91 10.41
N TYR A 458 17.40 4.41 11.58
CA TYR A 458 18.11 5.21 12.60
C TYR A 458 19.44 4.60 13.08
N ARG A 459 19.93 3.54 12.43
CA ARG A 459 21.19 2.88 12.84
C ARG A 459 22.38 3.84 12.93
N ASP A 460 22.41 4.84 12.06
CA ASP A 460 23.49 5.84 11.96
C ASP A 460 23.16 7.14 12.74
N LEU A 461 22.14 7.12 13.61
CA LEU A 461 21.78 8.28 14.43
C LEU A 461 22.86 8.53 15.48
N SER A 462 23.48 9.70 15.47
CA SER A 462 24.48 10.06 16.48
C SER A 462 23.83 10.41 17.83
N LYS A 463 24.57 10.26 18.93
CA LYS A 463 24.10 10.66 20.26
C LYS A 463 23.77 12.17 20.30
N ASN A 464 24.58 12.99 19.63
CA ASN A 464 24.34 14.42 19.55
C ASN A 464 23.04 14.78 18.82
N GLU A 465 22.71 14.11 17.71
CA GLU A 465 21.42 14.29 17.01
C GLU A 465 20.25 13.90 17.93
N PHE A 466 20.39 12.80 18.66
CA PHE A 466 19.37 12.36 19.61
C PHE A 466 19.18 13.36 20.75
N LEU A 467 20.26 13.85 21.36
CA LEU A 467 20.21 14.86 22.43
C LEU A 467 19.58 16.19 21.95
N ARG A 468 19.84 16.61 20.70
CA ARG A 468 19.16 17.79 20.13
C ARG A 468 17.63 17.59 20.10
N VAL A 469 17.13 16.42 19.74
CA VAL A 469 15.70 16.14 19.75
C VAL A 469 15.15 16.12 21.17
N LEU A 470 15.86 15.56 22.15
CA LEU A 470 15.49 15.63 23.57
C LEU A 470 15.41 17.09 24.07
N LYS A 471 16.41 17.92 23.71
CA LYS A 471 16.44 19.35 24.05
C LYS A 471 15.22 20.08 23.47
N TYR A 472 14.88 19.81 22.21
CA TYR A 472 13.68 20.36 21.57
C TYR A 472 12.39 19.93 22.29
N LEU A 473 12.23 18.63 22.58
CA LEU A 473 11.03 18.10 23.22
C LEU A 473 10.88 18.50 24.70
N SER A 474 11.96 18.80 25.39
CA SER A 474 11.94 19.29 26.77
C SER A 474 11.65 20.78 26.89
N GLY A 475 11.63 21.51 25.78
CA GLY A 475 11.43 22.97 25.75
C GLY A 475 12.68 23.80 26.09
N LYS A 476 13.86 23.16 26.15
CA LYS A 476 15.13 23.82 26.50
C LYS A 476 15.84 24.47 25.28
N TYR A 477 15.15 24.67 24.16
CA TYR A 477 15.72 25.35 23.00
C TYR A 477 15.55 26.86 23.18
N SER A 478 16.65 27.62 23.10
CA SER A 478 16.68 29.07 23.41
C SER A 478 15.67 29.90 22.60
N THR A 479 15.38 29.51 21.36
CA THR A 479 14.37 30.18 20.52
C THR A 479 12.94 29.86 20.91
N LEU A 480 12.68 28.76 21.65
CA LEU A 480 11.34 28.35 22.08
C LEU A 480 10.93 28.93 23.44
N GLU A 481 11.90 29.41 24.24
CA GLU A 481 11.63 30.03 25.55
C GLU A 481 10.77 31.29 25.41
N HIS A 482 10.95 32.05 24.32
CA HIS A 482 10.16 33.24 24.01
C HIS A 482 8.73 32.95 23.52
N HIS A 483 8.41 31.71 23.09
CA HIS A 483 7.12 31.35 22.49
C HIS A 483 6.20 30.54 23.38
N ARG A 484 6.44 30.43 24.69
CA ARG A 484 5.62 29.63 25.65
C ARG A 484 5.35 28.19 25.17
N VAL A 485 6.31 27.56 24.47
CA VAL A 485 6.18 26.19 24.02
C VAL A 485 6.37 25.24 25.19
N TYR A 486 5.30 24.55 25.60
CA TYR A 486 5.36 23.57 26.68
C TYR A 486 6.14 22.33 26.24
N GLY A 487 7.19 21.95 27.01
CA GLY A 487 7.90 20.72 26.81
C GLY A 487 6.96 19.49 26.87
N LYS A 488 7.16 18.56 25.98
CA LYS A 488 6.42 17.28 25.91
C LYS A 488 6.97 16.22 26.85
N ILE A 489 8.24 16.34 27.18
CA ILE A 489 8.98 15.44 28.08
C ILE A 489 9.72 16.26 29.14
N TRP A 490 10.04 15.66 30.28
CA TRP A 490 11.10 16.16 31.13
C TRP A 490 12.40 15.44 30.76
N TRP A 491 13.53 16.12 30.87
CA TRP A 491 14.86 15.58 30.60
C TRP A 491 15.83 16.08 31.67
N ASP A 492 16.41 15.13 32.40
CA ASP A 492 17.47 15.33 33.36
C ASP A 492 18.82 14.99 32.67
N GLU A 493 19.64 16.01 32.47
CA GLU A 493 20.90 15.88 31.75
C GLU A 493 21.98 15.21 32.62
N GLU A 494 21.97 15.45 33.93
CA GLU A 494 22.94 14.89 34.87
C GLU A 494 22.68 13.40 35.09
N ALA A 495 21.45 13.04 35.35
CA ALA A 495 21.03 11.64 35.48
C ALA A 495 21.01 10.89 34.14
N GLY A 496 21.03 11.59 33.00
CA GLY A 496 20.92 11.00 31.68
C GLY A 496 19.56 10.31 31.46
N GLU A 497 18.46 10.87 31.99
CA GLU A 497 17.15 10.25 31.99
C GLU A 497 16.06 11.19 31.45
N PHE A 498 15.04 10.61 30.83
CA PHE A 498 13.88 11.36 30.38
C PHE A 498 12.56 10.59 30.60
N GLY A 499 11.47 11.33 30.66
CA GLY A 499 10.14 10.75 30.82
C GLY A 499 9.02 11.74 30.50
N ARG A 500 7.77 11.30 30.63
CA ARG A 500 6.58 12.10 30.28
C ARG A 500 6.44 13.34 31.13
N ARG A 501 6.12 14.46 30.53
CA ARG A 501 5.78 15.70 31.22
C ARG A 501 4.27 15.97 31.10
N GLY A 502 3.61 16.02 32.23
CA GLY A 502 2.19 16.37 32.33
C GLY A 502 1.20 15.21 32.14
N LYS A 503 -0.04 15.46 32.58
CA LYS A 503 -1.13 14.47 32.63
C LYS A 503 -1.71 14.15 31.27
N TYR A 504 -1.76 15.14 30.37
CA TYR A 504 -2.45 15.04 29.07
C TYR A 504 -1.58 14.61 27.88
N ILE A 505 -0.29 14.38 28.10
CA ILE A 505 0.64 14.07 26.99
C ILE A 505 0.21 12.85 26.16
N ARG A 506 -0.39 11.83 26.78
CA ARG A 506 -0.92 10.67 26.06
C ARG A 506 -2.07 11.04 25.13
N VAL A 507 -2.96 11.92 25.54
CA VAL A 507 -4.08 12.39 24.71
C VAL A 507 -3.53 13.18 23.51
N ILE A 508 -2.60 14.10 23.78
CA ILE A 508 -1.93 14.90 22.74
C ILE A 508 -1.21 13.96 21.75
N TYR A 509 -0.47 12.98 22.24
CA TYR A 509 0.23 11.99 21.41
C TYR A 509 -0.76 11.22 20.50
N THR A 510 -1.86 10.72 21.08
CA THR A 510 -2.84 9.92 20.33
C THR A 510 -3.58 10.74 19.28
N LEU A 511 -3.85 12.02 19.52
CA LEU A 511 -4.53 12.91 18.58
C LEU A 511 -3.64 13.40 17.44
N ASN A 512 -2.32 13.46 17.67
CA ASN A 512 -1.34 13.98 16.70
C ASN A 512 -0.38 12.91 16.19
N LEU A 513 -0.76 11.64 16.28
CA LEU A 513 0.08 10.54 15.81
C LEU A 513 -0.03 10.38 14.30
N GLY A 514 1.10 10.10 13.68
CA GLY A 514 1.23 9.85 12.25
C GLY A 514 2.04 10.93 11.53
N THR A 515 2.17 10.77 10.22
CA THR A 515 2.79 11.79 9.37
C THR A 515 1.86 12.99 9.22
N ILE A 516 2.42 14.20 9.20
CA ILE A 516 1.65 15.44 9.02
C ILE A 516 1.00 15.38 7.63
N PRO A 517 -0.35 15.50 7.52
CA PRO A 517 -1.00 15.58 6.23
C PRO A 517 -0.73 16.94 5.59
N ASP A 518 -0.53 16.94 4.28
CA ASP A 518 -0.29 18.16 3.52
C ASP A 518 -1.59 18.88 3.08
N GLU A 519 -2.77 18.29 3.36
CA GLU A 519 -4.06 18.73 2.82
C GLU A 519 -5.16 18.82 3.89
N VAL A 520 -6.08 19.78 3.71
CA VAL A 520 -7.32 19.90 4.50
C VAL A 520 -8.51 19.44 3.66
N ASP A 521 -9.14 18.38 4.10
CA ASP A 521 -10.33 17.78 3.46
C ASP A 521 -11.62 18.48 3.90
N VAL A 522 -12.43 18.93 2.93
CA VAL A 522 -13.80 19.41 3.11
C VAL A 522 -14.78 18.29 2.81
N LYS A 523 -15.63 17.94 3.78
CA LYS A 523 -16.61 16.87 3.65
C LYS A 523 -17.83 17.32 2.85
N VAL A 524 -18.20 16.58 1.81
CA VAL A 524 -19.36 16.85 0.96
C VAL A 524 -20.56 16.00 1.40
N TYR A 525 -21.67 16.66 1.69
CA TYR A 525 -22.95 16.04 2.06
C TYR A 525 -24.04 16.46 1.08
N THR A 526 -24.98 15.57 0.79
CA THR A 526 -26.23 15.99 0.16
C THR A 526 -27.04 16.85 1.14
N VAL A 527 -27.95 17.67 0.62
CA VAL A 527 -28.91 18.43 1.45
C VAL A 527 -29.76 17.52 2.35
N THR A 528 -29.89 16.23 2.01
CA THR A 528 -30.56 15.21 2.83
C THR A 528 -29.65 14.59 3.90
N GLY A 529 -28.39 15.08 4.05
CA GLY A 529 -27.45 14.62 5.06
C GLY A 529 -26.62 13.40 4.68
N LYS A 530 -26.74 12.85 3.46
CA LYS A 530 -25.94 11.71 3.00
C LYS A 530 -24.51 12.17 2.68
N TYR A 531 -23.50 11.55 3.28
CA TYR A 531 -22.11 11.79 2.96
C TYR A 531 -21.74 11.22 1.59
N VAL A 532 -21.14 12.04 0.73
CA VAL A 532 -20.76 11.70 -0.64
C VAL A 532 -19.25 11.44 -0.76
N GLY A 533 -18.44 12.33 -0.21
CA GLY A 533 -16.99 12.27 -0.32
C GLY A 533 -16.33 13.55 0.17
N ASN A 534 -15.06 13.76 -0.19
CA ASN A 534 -14.29 14.96 0.16
C ASN A 534 -13.88 15.72 -1.10
N ILE A 535 -13.75 17.04 -0.92
CA ILE A 535 -13.08 17.96 -1.85
C ILE A 535 -12.03 18.75 -1.06
N GLU A 536 -11.10 19.38 -1.75
CA GLU A 536 -10.11 20.24 -1.11
C GLU A 536 -10.67 21.62 -0.79
N GLU A 537 -10.11 22.25 0.24
CA GLU A 537 -10.52 23.59 0.70
C GLU A 537 -10.35 24.62 -0.42
N GLU A 538 -9.25 24.60 -1.15
CA GLU A 538 -8.99 25.49 -2.29
C GLU A 538 -10.05 25.36 -3.40
N PHE A 539 -10.57 24.15 -3.63
CA PHE A 539 -11.65 23.96 -4.58
C PHE A 539 -12.97 24.52 -4.04
N LEU A 540 -13.26 24.34 -2.74
CA LEU A 540 -14.45 24.90 -2.10
C LEU A 540 -14.46 26.44 -2.18
N GLU A 541 -13.31 27.09 -1.97
CA GLU A 541 -13.19 28.55 -2.03
C GLU A 541 -13.58 29.15 -3.40
N ARG A 542 -13.45 28.37 -4.46
CA ARG A 542 -13.81 28.77 -5.83
C ARG A 542 -15.26 28.49 -6.19
N LEU A 543 -16.00 27.71 -5.36
CA LEU A 543 -17.37 27.35 -5.63
C LEU A 543 -18.34 28.44 -5.18
N ILE A 544 -19.26 28.82 -6.08
CA ILE A 544 -20.42 29.65 -5.75
C ILE A 544 -21.70 28.81 -5.79
N PRO A 545 -22.74 29.14 -4.99
CA PRO A 545 -24.01 28.43 -5.04
C PRO A 545 -24.57 28.37 -6.46
N GLY A 546 -24.93 27.16 -6.90
CA GLY A 546 -25.35 26.86 -8.28
C GLY A 546 -24.27 26.23 -9.16
N ASP A 547 -22.98 26.29 -8.77
CA ASP A 547 -21.91 25.62 -9.49
C ASP A 547 -22.08 24.12 -9.47
N ARG A 548 -21.75 23.49 -10.59
CA ARG A 548 -21.88 22.05 -10.77
C ARG A 548 -20.53 21.39 -10.90
N PHE A 549 -20.35 20.28 -10.18
CA PHE A 549 -19.12 19.51 -10.25
C PHE A 549 -19.39 17.99 -10.20
N VAL A 550 -18.41 17.23 -10.67
CA VAL A 550 -18.47 15.75 -10.66
C VAL A 550 -17.80 15.21 -9.41
N LEU A 551 -18.48 14.27 -8.72
CA LEU A 551 -17.88 13.52 -7.63
C LEU A 551 -18.46 12.09 -7.61
N GLY A 552 -17.57 11.07 -7.69
CA GLY A 552 -17.99 9.66 -7.81
C GLY A 552 -18.70 9.34 -9.12
N GLY A 553 -18.35 10.04 -10.20
CA GLY A 553 -18.96 9.88 -11.52
C GLY A 553 -20.42 10.38 -11.58
N LYS A 554 -20.86 11.20 -10.62
CA LYS A 554 -22.17 11.85 -10.57
C LYS A 554 -22.02 13.35 -10.51
N VAL A 555 -22.95 14.07 -11.13
CA VAL A 555 -22.97 15.53 -11.12
C VAL A 555 -23.75 16.03 -9.90
N TYR A 556 -23.17 16.97 -9.19
CA TYR A 556 -23.76 17.65 -8.04
C TYR A 556 -23.73 19.15 -8.26
N GLU A 557 -24.75 19.84 -7.78
CA GLU A 557 -24.83 21.30 -7.71
C GLU A 557 -24.52 21.74 -6.28
N PHE A 558 -23.57 22.67 -6.13
CA PHE A 558 -23.21 23.25 -4.85
C PHE A 558 -24.32 24.17 -4.33
N VAL A 559 -24.72 23.97 -3.09
CA VAL A 559 -25.80 24.75 -2.46
C VAL A 559 -25.22 25.75 -1.45
N THR A 560 -24.39 25.27 -0.51
CA THR A 560 -23.80 26.10 0.53
C THR A 560 -22.65 25.36 1.24
N SER A 561 -21.87 26.10 2.02
CA SER A 561 -20.86 25.51 2.93
C SER A 561 -21.03 26.02 4.35
N ARG A 562 -20.61 25.22 5.33
CA ARG A 562 -20.53 25.59 6.76
C ARG A 562 -19.24 25.00 7.35
N GLY A 563 -18.22 25.85 7.56
CA GLY A 563 -16.89 25.40 7.91
C GLY A 563 -16.36 24.38 6.90
N PHE A 564 -15.79 23.28 7.36
CA PHE A 564 -15.27 22.20 6.50
C PHE A 564 -16.35 21.20 6.02
N LYS A 565 -17.56 21.69 5.74
CA LYS A 565 -18.65 20.91 5.18
C LYS A 565 -19.29 21.65 4.00
N ALA A 566 -19.36 21.00 2.86
CA ALA A 566 -20.08 21.46 1.66
C ALA A 566 -21.40 20.68 1.51
N PHE A 567 -22.47 21.36 1.16
CA PHE A 567 -23.79 20.77 0.92
C PHE A 567 -24.16 20.87 -0.55
N VAL A 568 -24.60 19.75 -1.11
CA VAL A 568 -24.87 19.61 -2.53
C VAL A 568 -26.22 18.94 -2.78
N LYS A 569 -26.78 19.13 -3.96
CA LYS A 569 -27.93 18.36 -4.47
C LYS A 569 -27.55 17.66 -5.77
N PRO A 570 -28.14 16.49 -6.09
CA PRO A 570 -27.96 15.86 -7.40
C PRO A 570 -28.38 16.81 -8.53
N ALA A 571 -27.60 16.86 -9.61
CA ALA A 571 -27.88 17.67 -10.78
C ALA A 571 -27.82 16.82 -12.05
N PHE A 572 -28.66 17.20 -13.04
CA PHE A 572 -28.70 16.57 -14.35
C PHE A 572 -28.36 17.60 -15.44
N GLU A 573 -27.62 17.14 -16.45
CA GLU A 573 -27.40 17.80 -17.75
C GLU A 573 -26.95 19.28 -17.78
N GLN A 574 -25.68 19.56 -17.52
CA GLN A 574 -24.89 20.69 -18.08
C GLN A 574 -23.40 20.40 -17.91
N LYS A 575 -22.49 21.13 -18.60
CA LYS A 575 -21.05 20.94 -18.50
C LYS A 575 -20.59 21.17 -17.04
N PRO A 576 -20.33 20.12 -16.26
CA PRO A 576 -19.89 20.28 -14.87
C PRO A 576 -18.41 20.61 -14.81
N THR A 577 -18.00 21.37 -13.80
CA THR A 577 -16.59 21.51 -13.43
C THR A 577 -16.10 20.22 -12.77
N ILE A 578 -14.85 19.87 -12.99
CA ILE A 578 -14.24 18.72 -12.30
C ILE A 578 -13.39 19.29 -11.15
N PRO A 579 -13.59 18.81 -9.90
CA PRO A 579 -12.80 19.27 -8.77
C PRO A 579 -11.31 19.14 -9.07
N SER A 580 -10.53 20.15 -8.73
CA SER A 580 -9.09 20.03 -8.61
C SER A 580 -8.79 19.45 -7.25
N TRP A 581 -8.02 18.37 -7.21
CA TRP A 581 -7.34 17.91 -6.01
C TRP A 581 -5.87 18.24 -6.20
N PHE A 582 -5.21 18.66 -5.14
CA PHE A 582 -3.76 18.73 -5.10
C PHE A 582 -3.27 17.32 -5.39
N SER A 583 -2.94 17.04 -6.64
CA SER A 583 -2.48 15.73 -7.03
C SER A 583 -1.12 15.54 -6.39
N GLU A 584 -0.97 14.44 -5.67
CA GLU A 584 0.34 13.90 -5.42
C GLU A 584 1.01 13.75 -6.79
N MET A 585 1.86 14.72 -7.14
CA MET A 585 2.69 14.61 -8.34
C MET A 585 3.58 13.38 -8.10
N LEU A 586 3.26 12.30 -8.80
CA LEU A 586 4.06 11.08 -8.71
C LEU A 586 5.48 11.40 -9.12
N PRO A 587 6.48 11.24 -8.26
CA PRO A 587 7.85 11.54 -8.62
C PRO A 587 8.34 10.54 -9.66
N LEU A 588 9.03 11.05 -10.68
CA LEU A 588 9.78 10.21 -11.60
C LEU A 588 10.95 9.55 -10.85
N SER A 589 11.06 8.23 -10.94
CA SER A 589 12.16 7.54 -10.27
C SER A 589 13.51 7.95 -10.89
N TYR A 590 14.53 8.13 -10.04
CA TYR A 590 15.86 8.54 -10.49
C TYR A 590 16.46 7.53 -11.51
N ASP A 591 16.34 6.24 -11.23
CA ASP A 591 16.85 5.20 -12.12
C ASP A 591 16.19 5.23 -13.50
N LEU A 592 14.87 5.43 -13.55
CA LEU A 592 14.12 5.57 -14.81
C LEU A 592 14.53 6.87 -15.53
N ALA A 593 14.67 7.98 -14.82
CA ALA A 593 15.09 9.26 -15.40
C ALA A 593 16.44 9.17 -16.13
N ILE A 594 17.44 8.52 -15.52
CA ILE A 594 18.73 8.25 -16.15
C ILE A 594 18.59 7.41 -17.43
N LYS A 595 17.71 6.40 -17.42
CA LYS A 595 17.48 5.55 -18.60
C LYS A 595 16.75 6.29 -19.72
N ILE A 596 15.83 7.19 -19.37
CA ILE A 596 15.17 8.09 -20.33
C ILE A 596 16.20 9.01 -21.00
N GLY A 597 17.11 9.62 -20.22
CA GLY A 597 18.20 10.43 -20.75
C GLY A 597 19.09 9.65 -21.74
N LYS A 598 19.48 8.43 -21.38
CA LYS A 598 20.24 7.52 -22.28
C LYS A 598 19.47 7.16 -23.54
N PHE A 599 18.18 6.92 -23.45
CA PHE A 599 17.34 6.64 -24.60
C PHE A 599 17.24 7.84 -25.54
N ARG A 600 16.98 9.04 -25.02
CA ARG A 600 16.94 10.29 -25.80
C ARG A 600 18.28 10.56 -26.50
N HIS A 601 19.39 10.39 -25.78
CA HIS A 601 20.73 10.53 -26.36
C HIS A 601 20.96 9.51 -27.50
N GLN A 602 20.52 8.27 -27.34
CA GLN A 602 20.63 7.24 -28.38
C GLN A 602 19.80 7.59 -29.62
N MET A 603 18.57 8.10 -29.45
CA MET A 603 17.72 8.56 -30.56
C MET A 603 18.39 9.72 -31.29
N PHE A 604 18.84 10.74 -30.57
CA PHE A 604 19.56 11.88 -31.11
C PHE A 604 20.78 11.43 -31.93
N LYS A 605 21.61 10.55 -31.36
CA LYS A 605 22.79 10.01 -32.06
C LYS A 605 22.42 9.30 -33.36
N TRP A 606 21.40 8.47 -33.36
CA TRP A 606 20.98 7.75 -34.55
C TRP A 606 20.44 8.66 -35.65
N ILE A 607 19.69 9.69 -35.28
CA ILE A 607 19.19 10.72 -36.22
C ILE A 607 20.37 11.49 -36.82
N SER A 608 21.33 11.92 -35.99
CA SER A 608 22.54 12.65 -36.43
C SER A 608 23.45 11.80 -37.31
N GLU A 609 23.50 10.48 -37.12
CA GLU A 609 24.22 9.52 -37.93
C GLU A 609 23.48 9.16 -39.25
N GLY A 610 22.30 9.74 -39.51
CA GLY A 610 21.51 9.49 -40.72
C GLY A 610 20.86 8.12 -40.78
N LYS A 611 20.60 7.44 -39.65
CA LYS A 611 19.84 6.19 -39.63
C LYS A 611 18.43 6.40 -40.15
N SER A 612 17.94 5.46 -40.97
CA SER A 612 16.62 5.58 -41.57
C SER A 612 15.51 5.63 -40.51
N PRO A 613 14.48 6.45 -40.71
CA PRO A 613 13.30 6.53 -39.82
C PRO A 613 12.67 5.18 -39.52
N GLU A 614 12.58 4.30 -40.55
CA GLU A 614 11.99 2.97 -40.43
C GLU A 614 12.76 2.09 -39.47
N ARG A 615 14.09 2.19 -39.44
CA ARG A 615 14.95 1.44 -38.53
C ARG A 615 14.77 1.91 -37.10
N ILE A 616 14.66 3.22 -36.88
CA ILE A 616 14.44 3.80 -35.55
C ILE A 616 13.04 3.41 -35.05
N LYS A 617 11.99 3.59 -35.84
CA LYS A 617 10.63 3.20 -35.51
C LYS A 617 10.50 1.69 -35.25
N SER A 618 11.14 0.85 -36.05
CA SER A 618 11.17 -0.60 -35.85
C SER A 618 11.80 -0.99 -34.49
N TYR A 619 12.88 -0.29 -34.10
CA TYR A 619 13.49 -0.48 -32.78
C TYR A 619 12.51 -0.13 -31.65
N VAL A 620 11.81 1.01 -31.74
CA VAL A 620 10.83 1.44 -30.73
C VAL A 620 9.68 0.43 -30.62
N ILE A 621 9.15 -0.04 -31.75
CA ILE A 621 8.09 -1.07 -31.78
C ILE A 621 8.57 -2.36 -31.10
N LYS A 622 9.75 -2.84 -31.44
CA LYS A 622 10.27 -4.13 -30.97
C LYS A 622 10.69 -4.09 -29.50
N GLU A 623 11.51 -3.12 -29.13
CA GLU A 623 12.13 -3.07 -27.81
C GLU A 623 11.21 -2.43 -26.76
N CYS A 624 10.47 -1.37 -27.12
CA CYS A 624 9.59 -0.64 -26.21
C CYS A 624 8.12 -1.13 -26.27
N LYS A 625 7.81 -2.12 -27.13
CA LYS A 625 6.44 -2.64 -27.31
C LYS A 625 5.42 -1.56 -27.70
N ALA A 626 5.88 -0.53 -28.40
CA ALA A 626 5.07 0.57 -28.89
C ALA A 626 4.24 0.14 -30.11
N ASP A 627 3.05 0.73 -30.27
CA ASP A 627 2.30 0.61 -31.53
C ASP A 627 2.90 1.53 -32.62
N LYS A 628 2.35 1.46 -33.82
CA LYS A 628 2.85 2.26 -34.95
C LYS A 628 2.71 3.76 -34.71
N ASN A 629 1.59 4.20 -34.11
CA ASN A 629 1.36 5.60 -33.81
C ASN A 629 2.34 6.12 -32.76
N ALA A 630 2.55 5.36 -31.68
CA ALA A 630 3.51 5.71 -30.63
C ALA A 630 4.95 5.76 -31.17
N ALA A 631 5.33 4.81 -32.04
CA ALA A 631 6.66 4.81 -32.66
C ALA A 631 6.88 6.01 -33.58
N GLU A 632 5.88 6.42 -34.34
CA GLU A 632 5.90 7.63 -35.16
C GLU A 632 6.01 8.89 -34.30
N ALA A 633 5.17 8.99 -33.24
CA ALA A 633 5.16 10.13 -32.33
C ALA A 633 6.49 10.29 -31.54
N ILE A 634 7.15 9.18 -31.18
CA ILE A 634 8.48 9.21 -30.54
C ILE A 634 9.57 9.63 -31.51
N TYR A 635 9.46 9.23 -32.78
CA TYR A 635 10.42 9.61 -33.81
C TYR A 635 10.37 11.12 -34.11
N ARG A 636 9.17 11.71 -34.24
CA ARG A 636 8.96 13.15 -34.44
C ARG A 636 9.46 14.00 -33.28
#